data_25119d6e3b3e1704fc58fe94f5e60ec4
#
_entry.id   25119d6e3b3e1704fc58fe94f5e60ec4
#
_cell.length_a   1.000
_cell.length_b   1.000
_cell.length_c   1.000
_cell.angle_alpha   90.00
_cell.angle_beta   90.00
_cell.angle_gamma   90.00
#
_symmetry.space_group_name_H-M   'P 1'
#
loop_
_entity.id
_entity.type
_entity.pdbx_description
1 polymer ?
#
loop_
_entity_poly.entity_id
_entity_poly.type
_entity_poly.pdbx_seq_one_letter_code
_entity_poly.pdbx_strand_id
1 'polypeptide(L)'
;MPQTRFVTRKALAQGLKPIVVVNKIDRPGARPDWVVNHMFDLFDKLGAAEEQLDFPVVYASALHGYAGTSPDVREGDMKPLFDAILAHVRVRDDDPDKPLQLQICSLDYSSYVGKIGIGRISRGRLRAGQEVLVMHGPEGGQNAPTTKGRINQVLTFKGLERQVVEQAIAGDIVLINGLDDIGIGCTLTPVDFPDALPLLKVDEPTLMMNFQVNTSPLAGREGKYVTSRQLRERLQRELKSNVAMRMRETEDEQIFEVAGRGELHLTILLENMRREGYEMAVGRPRVLFKEVDGERLEPFEMLSVDVEDQNQGAIMEELGRRKGDLQDMQPDGKGRVRLEYRIPARGLIGFQGEFMTLTRGTGLMSHVFDDYGPLRAGEVGERRNGVLISQDDGEAVAYALWKLQERGRMFVSPGDKLYEGMIIGINSRDNDLVVNPVREKKLTNVRASGKDEHIDLVTPIALTLESAVEFIADDELVEITPQSIRLRKRYLKEHERKRAQRET
;
A
#
# COMPACT_ATOMS: atom_id res chain seq x y z
N MET A 1 -7.91 -10.27 12.95
CA MET A 1 -7.23 -9.73 11.77
C MET A 1 -7.06 -8.23 11.96
N PRO A 2 -5.90 -7.64 11.62
CA PRO A 2 -5.61 -6.22 11.87
C PRO A 2 -6.55 -5.27 11.16
N GLN A 3 -6.83 -5.53 9.88
CA GLN A 3 -7.78 -4.72 9.11
C GLN A 3 -9.19 -4.72 9.74
N THR A 4 -9.65 -5.86 10.25
CA THR A 4 -10.93 -5.95 10.97
C THR A 4 -10.93 -5.02 12.18
N ARG A 5 -9.86 -5.04 13.01
CA ARG A 5 -9.73 -4.15 14.17
C ARG A 5 -9.74 -2.68 13.76
N PHE A 6 -8.99 -2.32 12.72
CA PHE A 6 -8.90 -0.94 12.24
C PHE A 6 -10.27 -0.42 11.77
N VAL A 7 -10.92 -1.16 10.86
CA VAL A 7 -12.23 -0.75 10.31
C VAL A 7 -13.29 -0.71 11.42
N THR A 8 -13.32 -1.72 12.29
CA THR A 8 -14.28 -1.79 13.41
C THR A 8 -14.06 -0.62 14.37
N ARG A 9 -12.83 -0.29 14.76
CA ARG A 9 -12.53 0.86 15.61
C ARG A 9 -13.04 2.16 15.03
N LYS A 10 -12.81 2.39 13.72
CA LYS A 10 -13.32 3.57 13.01
C LYS A 10 -14.85 3.62 12.98
N ALA A 11 -15.50 2.48 12.73
CA ALA A 11 -16.95 2.37 12.71
C ALA A 11 -17.58 2.65 14.11
N LEU A 12 -17.03 2.03 15.15
CA LEU A 12 -17.50 2.24 16.53
C LEU A 12 -17.32 3.69 16.98
N ALA A 13 -16.18 4.32 16.65
CA ALA A 13 -15.90 5.73 16.93
C ALA A 13 -16.88 6.71 16.24
N GLN A 14 -17.49 6.29 15.13
CA GLN A 14 -18.55 7.04 14.43
C GLN A 14 -19.96 6.74 15.00
N GLY A 15 -20.08 5.98 16.07
CA GLY A 15 -21.36 5.62 16.68
C GLY A 15 -22.18 4.59 15.88
N LEU A 16 -21.55 3.90 14.91
CA LEU A 16 -22.26 2.87 14.13
C LEU A 16 -22.52 1.64 15.00
N LYS A 17 -23.74 1.06 14.85
CA LYS A 17 -24.15 -0.17 15.55
C LYS A 17 -23.78 -1.38 14.65
N PRO A 18 -23.03 -2.36 15.16
CA PRO A 18 -22.64 -3.52 14.38
C PRO A 18 -23.78 -4.55 14.28
N ILE A 19 -23.83 -5.26 13.13
CA ILE A 19 -24.57 -6.51 12.95
C ILE A 19 -23.53 -7.59 12.68
N VAL A 20 -23.50 -8.65 13.45
CA VAL A 20 -22.53 -9.74 13.29
C VAL A 20 -23.15 -10.85 12.44
N VAL A 21 -22.56 -11.12 11.28
CA VAL A 21 -22.97 -12.23 10.41
C VAL A 21 -21.90 -13.30 10.42
N VAL A 22 -22.19 -14.43 11.07
CA VAL A 22 -21.33 -15.59 11.10
C VAL A 22 -21.56 -16.45 9.88
N ASN A 23 -20.75 -16.23 8.85
CA ASN A 23 -20.87 -16.93 7.57
C ASN A 23 -20.06 -18.24 7.56
N LYS A 24 -20.35 -19.11 6.58
CA LYS A 24 -19.70 -20.42 6.36
C LYS A 24 -19.97 -21.42 7.49
N ILE A 25 -21.13 -21.40 8.10
CA ILE A 25 -21.52 -22.36 9.13
C ILE A 25 -21.71 -23.78 8.59
N ASP A 26 -21.82 -23.93 7.26
CA ASP A 26 -21.87 -25.19 6.53
C ASP A 26 -20.55 -25.96 6.52
N ARG A 27 -19.44 -25.31 6.85
CA ARG A 27 -18.11 -25.94 6.73
C ARG A 27 -17.83 -26.89 7.89
N PRO A 28 -17.19 -28.06 7.63
CA PRO A 28 -16.66 -28.91 8.69
C PRO A 28 -15.70 -28.13 9.60
N GLY A 29 -15.92 -28.20 10.92
CA GLY A 29 -15.11 -27.49 11.90
C GLY A 29 -15.49 -26.02 12.11
N ALA A 30 -16.61 -25.54 11.57
CA ALA A 30 -17.15 -24.24 11.92
C ALA A 30 -17.40 -24.14 13.42
N ARG A 31 -17.06 -22.98 14.03
CA ARG A 31 -17.19 -22.72 15.47
C ARG A 31 -17.94 -21.39 15.69
N PRO A 32 -19.25 -21.36 15.41
CA PRO A 32 -20.03 -20.12 15.45
C PRO A 32 -19.99 -19.43 16.82
N ASP A 33 -20.17 -20.17 17.92
CA ASP A 33 -20.16 -19.61 19.28
C ASP A 33 -18.80 -19.01 19.64
N TRP A 34 -17.72 -19.65 19.25
CA TRP A 34 -16.36 -19.12 19.44
C TRP A 34 -16.18 -17.80 18.69
N VAL A 35 -16.71 -17.69 17.48
CA VAL A 35 -16.65 -16.45 16.67
C VAL A 35 -17.42 -15.32 17.35
N VAL A 36 -18.64 -15.58 17.83
CA VAL A 36 -19.48 -14.57 18.50
C VAL A 36 -18.80 -14.04 19.76
N ASN A 37 -18.28 -14.94 20.62
CA ASN A 37 -17.55 -14.55 21.83
C ASN A 37 -16.32 -13.70 21.50
N HIS A 38 -15.54 -14.06 20.47
CA HIS A 38 -14.37 -13.29 20.05
C HIS A 38 -14.73 -11.95 19.43
N MET A 39 -15.90 -11.83 18.80
CA MET A 39 -16.38 -10.53 18.31
C MET A 39 -16.80 -9.62 19.47
N PHE A 40 -17.44 -10.17 20.48
CA PHE A 40 -17.76 -9.43 21.71
C PHE A 40 -16.50 -8.90 22.39
N ASP A 41 -15.51 -9.78 22.64
CA ASP A 41 -14.21 -9.41 23.22
C ASP A 41 -13.48 -8.35 22.37
N LEU A 42 -13.60 -8.44 21.04
CA LEU A 42 -13.00 -7.46 20.15
C LEU A 42 -13.66 -6.08 20.29
N PHE A 43 -14.99 -6.02 20.30
CA PHE A 43 -15.71 -4.75 20.40
C PHE A 43 -15.47 -4.09 21.76
N ASP A 44 -15.49 -4.87 22.86
CA ASP A 44 -15.17 -4.40 24.19
C ASP A 44 -13.75 -3.79 24.26
N LYS A 45 -12.73 -4.52 23.77
CA LYS A 45 -11.34 -4.04 23.70
C LYS A 45 -11.17 -2.81 22.81
N LEU A 46 -12.05 -2.56 21.85
CA LEU A 46 -12.03 -1.39 21.00
C LEU A 46 -12.81 -0.20 21.58
N GLY A 47 -13.35 -0.34 22.81
CA GLY A 47 -14.07 0.71 23.51
C GLY A 47 -15.49 0.92 22.98
N ALA A 48 -16.17 -0.15 22.54
CA ALA A 48 -17.56 -0.08 22.13
C ALA A 48 -18.47 0.34 23.31
N ALA A 49 -19.46 1.17 23.02
CA ALA A 49 -20.50 1.52 23.96
C ALA A 49 -21.42 0.32 24.25
N GLU A 50 -22.11 0.31 25.39
CA GLU A 50 -23.04 -0.76 25.78
C GLU A 50 -24.04 -1.11 24.67
N GLU A 51 -24.63 -0.08 24.02
CA GLU A 51 -25.53 -0.26 22.89
C GLU A 51 -24.87 -0.89 21.63
N GLN A 52 -23.54 -0.85 21.51
CA GLN A 52 -22.78 -1.45 20.41
C GLN A 52 -22.36 -2.87 20.76
N LEU A 53 -22.27 -3.21 22.04
CA LEU A 53 -22.03 -4.58 22.54
C LEU A 53 -23.29 -5.46 22.45
N ASP A 54 -24.48 -4.86 22.48
CA ASP A 54 -25.76 -5.55 22.26
C ASP A 54 -26.07 -5.65 20.74
N PHE A 55 -25.23 -6.39 20.03
CA PHE A 55 -25.34 -6.56 18.57
C PHE A 55 -26.16 -7.80 18.19
N PRO A 56 -26.99 -7.70 17.15
CA PRO A 56 -27.70 -8.86 16.59
C PRO A 56 -26.72 -9.80 15.89
N VAL A 57 -26.97 -11.10 16.03
CA VAL A 57 -26.18 -12.16 15.39
C VAL A 57 -27.03 -12.90 14.37
N VAL A 58 -26.52 -13.06 13.17
CA VAL A 58 -27.12 -13.87 12.09
C VAL A 58 -26.11 -14.93 11.68
N TYR A 59 -26.56 -16.16 11.58
CA TYR A 59 -25.76 -17.29 11.10
C TYR A 59 -26.12 -17.57 9.65
N ALA A 60 -25.13 -17.76 8.77
CA ALA A 60 -25.39 -17.87 7.36
C ALA A 60 -24.45 -18.82 6.61
N SER A 61 -24.92 -19.34 5.49
CA SER A 61 -24.11 -19.87 4.41
C SER A 61 -24.41 -19.13 3.12
N ALA A 62 -23.58 -18.17 2.76
CA ALA A 62 -23.75 -17.41 1.52
C ALA A 62 -23.59 -18.31 0.28
N LEU A 63 -22.84 -19.41 0.38
CA LEU A 63 -22.67 -20.38 -0.70
C LEU A 63 -23.99 -21.11 -1.02
N HIS A 64 -24.73 -21.49 0.03
CA HIS A 64 -25.98 -22.23 -0.09
C HIS A 64 -27.22 -21.33 -0.03
N GLY A 65 -27.05 -20.02 0.18
CA GLY A 65 -28.10 -19.02 0.10
C GLY A 65 -29.10 -19.04 1.26
N TYR A 66 -28.70 -19.48 2.46
CA TYR A 66 -29.56 -19.48 3.63
C TYR A 66 -28.96 -18.70 4.82
N ALA A 67 -29.83 -18.19 5.67
CA ALA A 67 -29.49 -17.53 6.93
C ALA A 67 -30.52 -17.84 8.02
N GLY A 68 -30.15 -17.62 9.27
CA GLY A 68 -31.03 -17.80 10.42
C GLY A 68 -30.47 -17.21 11.71
N THR A 69 -31.25 -17.27 12.80
CA THR A 69 -30.87 -16.77 14.13
C THR A 69 -30.25 -17.85 15.02
N SER A 70 -30.17 -19.09 14.53
CA SER A 70 -29.55 -20.23 15.23
C SER A 70 -28.32 -20.72 14.47
N PRO A 71 -27.25 -21.12 15.18
CA PRO A 71 -26.06 -21.73 14.58
C PRO A 71 -26.34 -23.07 13.86
N ASP A 72 -27.48 -23.69 14.15
CA ASP A 72 -27.88 -24.98 13.59
C ASP A 72 -28.67 -24.89 12.30
N VAL A 73 -28.97 -23.68 11.81
CA VAL A 73 -29.69 -23.49 10.56
C VAL A 73 -28.91 -24.11 9.38
N ARG A 74 -29.62 -24.88 8.54
CA ARG A 74 -29.02 -25.54 7.35
C ARG A 74 -29.87 -25.40 6.10
N GLU A 75 -31.07 -24.83 6.22
CA GLU A 75 -32.04 -24.67 5.16
C GLU A 75 -32.72 -23.30 5.27
N GLY A 76 -33.39 -22.88 4.21
CA GLY A 76 -34.11 -21.60 4.16
C GLY A 76 -33.59 -20.66 3.09
N ASP A 77 -33.74 -19.38 3.31
CA ASP A 77 -33.30 -18.30 2.42
C ASP A 77 -32.54 -17.23 3.20
N MET A 78 -32.15 -16.12 2.52
CA MET A 78 -31.42 -15.00 3.14
C MET A 78 -32.33 -13.98 3.84
N LYS A 79 -33.66 -14.23 3.89
CA LYS A 79 -34.63 -13.32 4.51
C LYS A 79 -34.29 -12.94 5.97
N PRO A 80 -33.83 -13.87 6.85
CA PRO A 80 -33.46 -13.50 8.22
C PRO A 80 -32.34 -12.45 8.31
N LEU A 81 -31.41 -12.45 7.35
CA LEU A 81 -30.38 -11.40 7.27
C LEU A 81 -30.98 -10.06 6.85
N PHE A 82 -31.88 -10.06 5.87
CA PHE A 82 -32.53 -8.84 5.42
C PHE A 82 -33.47 -8.28 6.49
N ASP A 83 -34.17 -9.12 7.22
CA ASP A 83 -35.01 -8.71 8.36
C ASP A 83 -34.20 -8.09 9.48
N ALA A 84 -33.01 -8.66 9.78
CA ALA A 84 -32.07 -8.07 10.75
C ALA A 84 -31.55 -6.69 10.30
N ILE A 85 -31.23 -6.53 9.02
CA ILE A 85 -30.83 -5.22 8.46
C ILE A 85 -31.98 -4.21 8.61
N LEU A 86 -33.19 -4.57 8.22
CA LEU A 86 -34.37 -3.68 8.31
C LEU A 86 -34.71 -3.30 9.74
N ALA A 87 -34.50 -4.21 10.70
CA ALA A 87 -34.77 -3.95 12.12
C ALA A 87 -33.73 -3.08 12.80
N HIS A 88 -32.45 -3.21 12.45
CA HIS A 88 -31.36 -2.59 13.21
C HIS A 88 -30.66 -1.44 12.49
N VAL A 89 -30.76 -1.32 11.15
CA VAL A 89 -30.24 -0.19 10.40
C VAL A 89 -31.28 0.91 10.34
N ARG A 90 -30.98 2.04 10.96
CA ARG A 90 -31.88 3.21 10.90
C ARG A 90 -31.91 3.79 9.50
N VAL A 91 -33.10 4.05 9.00
CA VAL A 91 -33.29 4.86 7.79
C VAL A 91 -32.84 6.28 8.11
N ARG A 92 -32.02 6.87 7.26
CA ARG A 92 -31.58 8.28 7.43
C ARG A 92 -32.73 9.20 7.04
N ASP A 93 -32.82 10.31 7.74
CA ASP A 93 -33.78 11.38 7.42
C ASP A 93 -33.17 12.27 6.31
N ASP A 94 -33.17 11.72 5.10
CA ASP A 94 -32.66 12.40 3.90
C ASP A 94 -33.85 13.16 3.27
N ASP A 95 -33.86 14.50 3.40
CA ASP A 95 -34.95 15.36 2.94
C ASP A 95 -34.64 15.93 1.54
N PRO A 96 -35.38 15.49 0.49
CA PRO A 96 -35.16 15.96 -0.87
C PRO A 96 -35.69 17.39 -1.14
N ASP A 97 -36.47 17.94 -0.26
CA ASP A 97 -37.09 19.27 -0.45
C ASP A 97 -36.29 20.41 0.22
N LYS A 98 -35.27 20.07 1.02
CA LYS A 98 -34.31 21.03 1.56
C LYS A 98 -33.31 21.52 0.49
N PRO A 99 -32.61 22.63 0.74
CA PRO A 99 -31.51 23.07 -0.12
C PRO A 99 -30.45 21.99 -0.32
N LEU A 100 -29.92 21.87 -1.55
CA LEU A 100 -28.91 20.88 -1.91
C LEU A 100 -27.69 20.92 -0.95
N GLN A 101 -27.25 19.75 -0.54
CA GLN A 101 -25.97 19.56 0.12
C GLN A 101 -25.37 18.21 -0.32
N LEU A 102 -24.27 18.26 -1.05
CA LEU A 102 -23.54 17.09 -1.57
C LEU A 102 -22.10 17.20 -1.15
N GLN A 103 -21.58 16.20 -0.43
CA GLN A 103 -20.15 16.14 -0.10
C GLN A 103 -19.41 15.17 -1.01
N ILE A 104 -18.29 15.62 -1.58
CA ILE A 104 -17.43 14.79 -2.42
C ILE A 104 -16.56 13.91 -1.53
N CYS A 105 -16.70 12.59 -1.67
CA CYS A 105 -15.98 11.58 -0.89
C CYS A 105 -14.85 10.92 -1.68
N SER A 106 -14.90 10.94 -3.01
CA SER A 106 -13.91 10.37 -3.90
C SER A 106 -13.78 11.18 -5.18
N LEU A 107 -12.63 11.09 -5.83
CA LEU A 107 -12.38 11.69 -7.13
C LEU A 107 -12.05 10.61 -8.15
N ASP A 108 -12.46 10.85 -9.39
CA ASP A 108 -12.07 10.09 -10.56
C ASP A 108 -11.68 11.06 -11.67
N TYR A 109 -11.08 10.57 -12.72
CA TYR A 109 -10.67 11.39 -13.85
C TYR A 109 -10.92 10.68 -15.18
N SER A 110 -11.51 11.38 -16.10
CA SER A 110 -11.68 10.96 -17.49
C SER A 110 -11.03 11.96 -18.43
N SER A 111 -10.30 11.48 -19.41
CA SER A 111 -9.73 12.36 -20.47
C SER A 111 -10.80 13.11 -21.27
N TYR A 112 -12.05 12.65 -21.23
CA TYR A 112 -13.18 13.23 -21.96
C TYR A 112 -13.90 14.34 -21.19
N VAL A 113 -14.17 14.12 -19.90
CA VAL A 113 -15.01 15.02 -19.10
C VAL A 113 -14.23 15.69 -17.95
N GLY A 114 -12.94 15.43 -17.85
CA GLY A 114 -12.09 16.00 -16.81
C GLY A 114 -12.27 15.33 -15.45
N LYS A 115 -12.21 16.12 -14.37
CA LYS A 115 -12.44 15.64 -13.00
C LYS A 115 -13.89 15.20 -12.81
N ILE A 116 -14.05 14.09 -12.11
CA ILE A 116 -15.34 13.53 -11.71
C ILE A 116 -15.36 13.47 -10.19
N GLY A 117 -16.29 14.19 -9.57
CA GLY A 117 -16.54 14.10 -8.14
C GLY A 117 -17.56 13.00 -7.86
N ILE A 118 -17.28 12.14 -6.90
CA ILE A 118 -18.18 11.10 -6.42
C ILE A 118 -18.56 11.44 -5.00
N GLY A 119 -19.86 11.53 -4.72
CA GLY A 119 -20.34 11.90 -3.42
C GLY A 119 -21.77 11.47 -3.14
N ARG A 120 -22.19 11.63 -1.89
CA ARG A 120 -23.56 11.36 -1.47
C ARG A 120 -24.30 12.68 -1.27
N ILE A 121 -25.51 12.76 -1.81
CA ILE A 121 -26.43 13.87 -1.56
C ILE A 121 -26.99 13.70 -0.14
N SER A 122 -26.63 14.60 0.77
CA SER A 122 -27.11 14.56 2.16
C SER A 122 -28.53 15.13 2.27
N ARG A 123 -28.89 16.09 1.45
CA ARG A 123 -30.23 16.71 1.35
C ARG A 123 -30.41 17.39 0.02
N GLY A 124 -31.66 17.62 -0.35
CA GLY A 124 -32.03 18.35 -1.55
C GLY A 124 -32.02 17.49 -2.83
N ARG A 125 -32.01 18.19 -3.96
CA ARG A 125 -32.05 17.62 -5.31
C ARG A 125 -30.91 18.19 -6.14
N LEU A 126 -30.31 17.35 -6.96
CA LEU A 126 -29.26 17.72 -7.88
C LEU A 126 -29.69 17.47 -9.31
N ARG A 127 -29.45 18.45 -10.21
CA ARG A 127 -29.80 18.37 -11.64
C ARG A 127 -28.60 18.70 -12.51
N ALA A 128 -28.55 18.11 -13.71
CA ALA A 128 -27.64 18.53 -14.75
C ALA A 128 -27.89 20.01 -15.11
N GLY A 129 -26.81 20.75 -15.38
CA GLY A 129 -26.89 22.19 -15.70
C GLY A 129 -27.08 23.13 -14.49
N GLN A 130 -27.21 22.61 -13.26
CA GLN A 130 -27.36 23.41 -12.05
C GLN A 130 -26.09 24.18 -11.70
N GLU A 131 -26.25 25.43 -11.31
CA GLU A 131 -25.17 26.23 -10.71
C GLU A 131 -25.03 25.89 -9.24
N VAL A 132 -23.80 25.71 -8.78
CA VAL A 132 -23.47 25.34 -7.42
C VAL A 132 -22.28 26.13 -6.92
N LEU A 133 -22.21 26.24 -5.61
CA LEU A 133 -21.06 26.76 -4.89
C LEU A 133 -20.23 25.59 -4.39
N VAL A 134 -18.95 25.56 -4.71
CA VAL A 134 -17.97 24.59 -4.21
C VAL A 134 -17.34 25.20 -2.95
N MET A 135 -17.51 24.54 -1.80
CA MET A 135 -17.02 25.01 -0.50
C MET A 135 -16.00 24.02 0.09
N HIS A 136 -14.88 24.53 0.55
CA HIS A 136 -13.82 23.76 1.17
C HIS A 136 -13.85 23.88 2.71
N GLY A 137 -14.94 23.37 3.32
CA GLY A 137 -15.14 23.26 4.77
C GLY A 137 -16.17 24.24 5.34
N PRO A 138 -16.71 23.97 6.57
CA PRO A 138 -17.70 24.77 7.26
C PRO A 138 -17.11 26.05 7.84
N GLU A 139 -15.82 26.05 8.07
CA GLU A 139 -15.11 27.25 8.46
C GLU A 139 -14.91 28.12 7.22
N GLY A 140 -15.99 28.83 6.87
CA GLY A 140 -15.82 30.20 6.54
C GLY A 140 -15.13 30.96 7.66
N GLY A 141 -13.91 30.62 8.04
CA GLY A 141 -12.95 31.67 8.28
C GLY A 141 -13.06 32.46 7.01
N GLN A 142 -13.18 33.78 7.08
CA GLN A 142 -13.48 34.71 5.97
C GLN A 142 -12.64 34.55 4.69
N ASN A 143 -11.88 33.45 4.54
CA ASN A 143 -10.91 33.11 3.50
C ASN A 143 -10.98 31.67 2.97
N ALA A 144 -12.00 30.81 3.27
CA ALA A 144 -12.12 29.54 2.60
C ALA A 144 -12.45 29.79 1.12
N PRO A 145 -11.62 29.32 0.16
CA PRO A 145 -11.87 29.55 -1.25
C PRO A 145 -13.19 28.91 -1.64
N THR A 146 -14.13 29.75 -2.07
CA THR A 146 -15.43 29.34 -2.58
C THR A 146 -15.47 29.66 -4.06
N THR A 147 -15.70 28.63 -4.89
CA THR A 147 -15.81 28.81 -6.34
C THR A 147 -17.22 28.49 -6.80
N LYS A 148 -17.73 29.30 -7.74
CA LYS A 148 -18.98 29.01 -8.44
C LYS A 148 -18.68 28.11 -9.63
N GLY A 149 -19.52 27.11 -9.84
CA GLY A 149 -19.39 26.24 -10.99
C GLY A 149 -20.73 25.70 -11.47
N ARG A 150 -20.74 25.11 -12.65
CA ARG A 150 -21.92 24.51 -13.25
C ARG A 150 -21.69 23.02 -13.47
N ILE A 151 -22.64 22.21 -13.02
CA ILE A 151 -22.61 20.78 -13.21
C ILE A 151 -23.00 20.47 -14.64
N ASN A 152 -22.13 19.78 -15.38
CA ASN A 152 -22.46 19.39 -16.76
C ASN A 152 -23.35 18.14 -16.79
N GLN A 153 -22.97 17.09 -16.05
CA GLN A 153 -23.70 15.83 -16.01
C GLN A 153 -23.79 15.31 -14.59
N VAL A 154 -24.91 14.61 -14.32
CA VAL A 154 -25.12 13.82 -13.11
C VAL A 154 -25.27 12.36 -13.54
N LEU A 155 -24.49 11.47 -12.92
CA LEU A 155 -24.54 10.04 -13.17
C LEU A 155 -24.80 9.31 -11.85
N THR A 156 -25.45 8.16 -11.95
CA THR A 156 -25.66 7.22 -10.83
C THR A 156 -25.10 5.85 -11.21
N PHE A 157 -24.93 4.98 -10.22
CA PHE A 157 -24.53 3.59 -10.46
C PHE A 157 -25.77 2.72 -10.65
N LYS A 158 -25.79 1.92 -11.72
CA LYS A 158 -26.75 0.85 -11.92
C LYS A 158 -25.97 -0.46 -12.06
N GLY A 159 -25.89 -1.22 -10.97
CA GLY A 159 -24.94 -2.31 -10.86
C GLY A 159 -23.52 -1.78 -10.92
N LEU A 160 -22.71 -2.22 -11.88
CA LEU A 160 -21.35 -1.76 -12.12
C LEU A 160 -21.23 -0.63 -13.16
N GLU A 161 -22.34 -0.31 -13.84
CA GLU A 161 -22.34 0.69 -14.91
C GLU A 161 -22.72 2.08 -14.39
N ARG A 162 -22.20 3.12 -15.06
CA ARG A 162 -22.51 4.52 -14.81
C ARG A 162 -23.61 4.95 -15.76
N GLN A 163 -24.75 5.38 -15.23
CA GLN A 163 -25.88 5.84 -16.01
C GLN A 163 -26.11 7.34 -15.80
N VAL A 164 -26.20 8.09 -16.89
CA VAL A 164 -26.57 9.52 -16.84
C VAL A 164 -28.04 9.64 -16.42
N VAL A 165 -28.30 10.54 -15.49
CA VAL A 165 -29.63 10.86 -14.98
C VAL A 165 -29.90 12.37 -15.07
N GLU A 166 -31.13 12.76 -15.26
CA GLU A 166 -31.52 14.17 -15.29
C GLU A 166 -31.51 14.79 -13.88
N GLN A 167 -31.88 14.00 -12.89
CA GLN A 167 -31.98 14.41 -11.50
C GLN A 167 -31.59 13.25 -10.57
N ALA A 168 -30.96 13.59 -9.44
CA ALA A 168 -30.74 12.74 -8.28
C ALA A 168 -31.26 13.43 -7.02
N ILE A 169 -31.60 12.65 -5.99
CA ILE A 169 -32.21 13.16 -4.76
C ILE A 169 -31.37 12.80 -3.53
N ALA A 170 -31.72 13.41 -2.40
CA ALA A 170 -31.13 13.09 -1.10
C ALA A 170 -31.11 11.58 -0.85
N GLY A 171 -29.94 11.07 -0.42
CA GLY A 171 -29.66 9.65 -0.25
C GLY A 171 -28.86 9.01 -1.39
N ASP A 172 -28.95 9.55 -2.61
CA ASP A 172 -28.25 9.00 -3.76
C ASP A 172 -26.74 9.22 -3.69
N ILE A 173 -26.00 8.24 -4.18
CA ILE A 173 -24.56 8.36 -4.49
C ILE A 173 -24.43 8.73 -5.97
N VAL A 174 -23.85 9.86 -6.25
CA VAL A 174 -23.77 10.43 -7.59
C VAL A 174 -22.32 10.68 -8.02
N LEU A 175 -22.13 10.66 -9.34
CA LEU A 175 -20.94 11.17 -9.99
C LEU A 175 -21.32 12.45 -10.71
N ILE A 176 -20.47 13.47 -10.57
CA ILE A 176 -20.67 14.75 -11.23
C ILE A 176 -19.41 15.18 -11.98
N ASN A 177 -19.58 15.91 -13.06
CA ASN A 177 -18.49 16.54 -13.81
C ASN A 177 -18.83 18.00 -14.16
N GLY A 178 -17.84 18.72 -14.70
CA GLY A 178 -17.97 20.13 -15.07
C GLY A 178 -17.44 21.10 -14.03
N LEU A 179 -16.86 20.62 -12.94
CA LEU A 179 -16.28 21.43 -11.87
C LEU A 179 -14.79 21.12 -11.78
N ASP A 180 -13.92 22.10 -11.99
CA ASP A 180 -12.45 21.92 -11.97
C ASP A 180 -11.88 21.98 -10.56
N ASP A 181 -12.48 22.78 -9.68
CA ASP A 181 -12.01 23.05 -8.32
C ASP A 181 -12.68 22.15 -7.27
N ILE A 182 -12.92 20.88 -7.59
CA ILE A 182 -13.44 19.91 -6.64
C ILE A 182 -12.30 19.11 -6.00
N GLY A 183 -12.44 18.91 -4.68
CA GLY A 183 -11.54 18.08 -3.87
C GLY A 183 -12.31 17.13 -2.96
N ILE A 184 -11.63 16.16 -2.36
CA ILE A 184 -12.26 15.32 -1.33
C ILE A 184 -12.62 16.16 -0.12
N GLY A 185 -13.85 15.99 0.38
CA GLY A 185 -14.39 16.72 1.53
C GLY A 185 -15.07 18.03 1.14
N CYS A 186 -14.88 18.55 -0.08
CA CYS A 186 -15.62 19.74 -0.47
C CYS A 186 -17.14 19.48 -0.51
N THR A 187 -17.91 20.49 -0.18
CA THR A 187 -19.37 20.45 -0.19
C THR A 187 -19.91 21.29 -1.33
N LEU A 188 -20.86 20.75 -2.08
CA LEU A 188 -21.60 21.48 -3.10
C LEU A 188 -22.95 21.92 -2.53
N THR A 189 -23.24 23.22 -2.64
CA THR A 189 -24.47 23.84 -2.14
C THR A 189 -25.07 24.75 -3.21
N PRO A 190 -26.35 25.15 -3.10
CA PRO A 190 -26.89 26.24 -3.90
C PRO A 190 -26.16 27.55 -3.60
N VAL A 191 -26.07 28.41 -4.61
CA VAL A 191 -25.39 29.72 -4.47
C VAL A 191 -26.03 30.59 -3.38
N ASP A 192 -27.34 30.48 -3.26
CA ASP A 192 -28.14 31.30 -2.32
C ASP A 192 -28.20 30.70 -0.92
N PHE A 193 -27.69 29.47 -0.71
CA PHE A 193 -27.76 28.79 0.58
C PHE A 193 -26.44 28.07 0.87
N PRO A 194 -25.36 28.79 1.19
CA PRO A 194 -24.06 28.22 1.49
C PRO A 194 -24.08 27.53 2.86
N ASP A 195 -23.93 26.19 2.87
CA ASP A 195 -23.90 25.39 4.10
C ASP A 195 -22.97 24.18 3.91
N ALA A 196 -21.71 24.34 4.28
CA ALA A 196 -20.69 23.32 4.09
C ALA A 196 -20.67 22.28 5.23
N LEU A 197 -20.42 21.04 4.86
CA LEU A 197 -20.12 19.96 5.82
C LEU A 197 -18.65 20.04 6.29
N PRO A 198 -18.33 19.48 7.48
CA PRO A 198 -16.95 19.34 7.92
C PRO A 198 -16.08 18.65 6.88
N LEU A 199 -14.85 19.10 6.70
CA LEU A 199 -13.90 18.48 5.79
C LEU A 199 -13.63 17.04 6.19
N LEU A 200 -13.63 16.15 5.22
CA LEU A 200 -13.17 14.79 5.43
C LEU A 200 -11.65 14.80 5.63
N LYS A 201 -11.19 14.30 6.77
CA LYS A 201 -9.76 14.12 7.01
C LYS A 201 -9.26 12.96 6.14
N VAL A 202 -8.36 13.28 5.23
CA VAL A 202 -7.62 12.29 4.43
C VAL A 202 -6.26 12.13 5.09
N ASP A 203 -5.85 10.87 5.35
CA ASP A 203 -4.54 10.60 5.91
C ASP A 203 -3.45 11.13 4.98
N GLU A 204 -2.52 11.89 5.55
CA GLU A 204 -1.41 12.47 4.81
C GLU A 204 -0.40 11.40 4.38
N PRO A 205 0.40 11.65 3.32
CA PRO A 205 1.48 10.78 2.95
C PRO A 205 2.49 10.63 4.10
N THR A 206 2.94 9.41 4.34
CA THR A 206 3.96 9.09 5.38
C THR A 206 5.28 8.62 4.79
N LEU A 207 5.26 8.12 3.56
CA LEU A 207 6.43 7.63 2.83
C LEU A 207 6.63 8.39 1.52
N MET A 208 7.88 8.51 1.11
CA MET A 208 8.32 9.11 -0.14
C MET A 208 9.31 8.18 -0.85
N MET A 209 9.27 8.18 -2.17
CA MET A 209 10.17 7.42 -3.02
C MET A 209 10.57 8.25 -4.25
N ASN A 210 11.81 8.12 -4.69
CA ASN A 210 12.27 8.74 -5.93
C ASN A 210 11.89 7.86 -7.12
N PHE A 211 11.16 8.44 -8.06
CA PHE A 211 10.86 7.87 -9.37
C PHE A 211 11.75 8.56 -10.39
N GLN A 212 12.48 7.81 -11.19
CA GLN A 212 13.39 8.38 -12.17
C GLN A 212 13.43 7.60 -13.46
N VAL A 213 13.94 8.25 -14.49
CA VAL A 213 14.18 7.60 -15.78
C VAL A 213 15.19 6.46 -15.58
N ASN A 214 14.95 5.33 -16.25
CA ASN A 214 15.92 4.25 -16.26
C ASN A 214 17.11 4.62 -17.17
N THR A 215 18.29 4.68 -16.59
CA THR A 215 19.55 5.03 -17.27
C THR A 215 20.51 3.84 -17.36
N SER A 216 20.01 2.61 -17.16
CA SER A 216 20.84 1.40 -17.25
C SER A 216 21.26 1.11 -18.69
N PRO A 217 22.30 0.30 -18.93
CA PRO A 217 22.69 -0.16 -20.27
C PRO A 217 21.62 -0.96 -21.01
N LEU A 218 20.61 -1.46 -20.30
CA LEU A 218 19.46 -2.18 -20.87
C LEU A 218 18.23 -1.28 -21.07
N ALA A 219 18.31 0.01 -20.75
CA ALA A 219 17.21 0.96 -20.86
C ALA A 219 16.62 1.04 -22.28
N GLY A 220 15.30 1.17 -22.37
CA GLY A 220 14.57 1.35 -23.64
C GLY A 220 14.39 0.08 -24.47
N ARG A 221 14.78 -1.09 -23.94
CA ARG A 221 14.64 -2.36 -24.69
C ARG A 221 13.30 -3.04 -24.44
N GLU A 222 12.68 -2.79 -23.32
CA GLU A 222 11.47 -3.50 -22.87
C GLU A 222 10.28 -2.55 -22.67
N GLY A 223 10.53 -1.29 -22.36
CA GLY A 223 9.51 -0.28 -22.11
C GLY A 223 9.06 0.47 -23.35
N LYS A 224 7.78 0.83 -23.40
CA LYS A 224 7.19 1.72 -24.41
C LYS A 224 7.37 3.19 -24.04
N TYR A 225 7.27 3.51 -22.76
CA TYR A 225 7.36 4.86 -22.20
C TYR A 225 8.61 4.96 -21.32
N VAL A 226 9.62 5.68 -21.80
CA VAL A 226 10.98 5.67 -21.25
C VAL A 226 11.53 7.07 -20.94
N THR A 227 10.78 8.14 -21.24
CA THR A 227 11.26 9.51 -21.10
C THR A 227 10.75 10.19 -19.83
N SER A 228 11.50 11.19 -19.31
CA SER A 228 11.11 11.97 -18.13
C SER A 228 9.78 12.69 -18.34
N ARG A 229 9.53 13.20 -19.55
CA ARG A 229 8.26 13.84 -19.90
C ARG A 229 7.07 12.87 -19.76
N GLN A 230 7.18 11.66 -20.30
CA GLN A 230 6.12 10.65 -20.21
C GLN A 230 5.88 10.24 -18.78
N LEU A 231 6.95 10.05 -17.98
CA LEU A 231 6.88 9.75 -16.57
C LEU A 231 6.16 10.87 -15.78
N ARG A 232 6.56 12.13 -16.02
CA ARG A 232 5.92 13.32 -15.43
C ARG A 232 4.44 13.38 -15.75
N GLU A 233 4.05 13.27 -17.01
CA GLU A 233 2.67 13.32 -17.46
C GLU A 233 1.82 12.21 -16.83
N ARG A 234 2.39 11.01 -16.67
CA ARG A 234 1.69 9.89 -16.00
C ARG A 234 1.49 10.14 -14.51
N LEU A 235 2.51 10.60 -13.81
CA LEU A 235 2.43 10.94 -12.39
C LEU A 235 1.45 12.09 -12.15
N GLN A 236 1.49 13.13 -12.96
CA GLN A 236 0.52 14.24 -12.89
C GLN A 236 -0.92 13.79 -13.13
N ARG A 237 -1.13 12.78 -14.00
CA ARG A 237 -2.45 12.20 -14.21
C ARG A 237 -2.94 11.47 -12.95
N GLU A 238 -2.06 10.74 -12.28
CA GLU A 238 -2.39 10.05 -11.03
C GLU A 238 -2.83 11.04 -9.94
N LEU A 239 -2.14 12.18 -9.81
CA LEU A 239 -2.47 13.22 -8.83
C LEU A 239 -3.87 13.83 -8.99
N LYS A 240 -4.47 13.75 -10.18
CA LYS A 240 -5.81 14.29 -10.43
C LYS A 240 -6.92 13.50 -9.73
N SER A 241 -6.68 12.21 -9.49
CA SER A 241 -7.65 11.31 -8.83
C SER A 241 -7.17 10.85 -7.45
N ASN A 242 -5.86 10.75 -7.23
CA ASN A 242 -5.26 10.21 -6.02
C ASN A 242 -4.82 11.32 -5.06
N VAL A 243 -5.75 11.78 -4.22
CA VAL A 243 -5.52 12.90 -3.28
C VAL A 243 -4.54 12.57 -2.14
N ALA A 244 -4.29 11.29 -1.89
CA ALA A 244 -3.32 10.85 -0.88
C ALA A 244 -1.89 10.77 -1.41
N MET A 245 -1.68 11.17 -2.66
CA MET A 245 -0.38 11.22 -3.29
C MET A 245 0.05 12.67 -3.47
N ARG A 246 1.34 12.90 -3.31
CA ARG A 246 1.98 14.18 -3.65
C ARG A 246 3.19 13.91 -4.52
N MET A 247 3.50 14.82 -5.42
CA MET A 247 4.70 14.78 -6.25
C MET A 247 5.42 16.11 -6.13
N ARG A 248 6.73 16.05 -6.01
CA ARG A 248 7.62 17.20 -6.09
C ARG A 248 8.69 16.94 -7.17
N GLU A 249 8.91 17.90 -8.02
CA GLU A 249 10.03 17.89 -8.95
C GLU A 249 11.30 18.26 -8.18
N THR A 250 12.40 17.60 -8.50
CA THR A 250 13.71 17.90 -7.90
C THR A 250 14.50 18.85 -8.81
N GLU A 251 15.71 19.23 -8.41
CA GLU A 251 16.63 19.99 -9.26
C GLU A 251 17.05 19.20 -10.51
N ASP A 252 17.02 17.87 -10.43
CA ASP A 252 17.22 16.97 -11.57
C ASP A 252 15.87 16.68 -12.24
N GLU A 253 15.67 17.18 -13.46
CA GLU A 253 14.45 17.00 -14.24
C GLU A 253 14.11 15.52 -14.56
N GLN A 254 15.02 14.59 -14.29
CA GLN A 254 14.81 13.16 -14.48
C GLN A 254 14.31 12.45 -13.21
N ILE A 255 14.26 13.14 -12.06
CA ILE A 255 13.89 12.57 -10.76
C ILE A 255 12.67 13.27 -10.20
N PHE A 256 11.66 12.49 -9.83
CA PHE A 256 10.43 12.94 -9.20
C PHE A 256 10.31 12.32 -7.80
N GLU A 257 10.14 13.15 -6.79
CA GLU A 257 9.79 12.67 -5.44
C GLU A 257 8.30 12.43 -5.36
N VAL A 258 7.90 11.18 -5.15
CA VAL A 258 6.50 10.78 -5.05
C VAL A 258 6.22 10.30 -3.64
N ALA A 259 5.28 10.96 -2.97
CA ALA A 259 4.86 10.64 -1.63
C ALA A 259 3.50 9.93 -1.62
N GLY A 260 3.36 8.93 -0.77
CA GLY A 260 2.15 8.13 -0.61
C GLY A 260 1.89 7.74 0.85
N ARG A 261 0.71 7.18 1.13
CA ARG A 261 0.31 6.76 2.49
C ARG A 261 1.16 5.64 3.07
N GLY A 262 1.86 4.87 2.23
CA GLY A 262 2.66 3.73 2.65
C GLY A 262 3.29 3.04 1.45
N GLU A 263 4.08 2.02 1.73
CA GLU A 263 4.84 1.29 0.72
C GLU A 263 3.93 0.61 -0.31
N LEU A 264 2.88 -0.07 0.15
CA LEU A 264 1.93 -0.73 -0.74
C LEU A 264 1.25 0.24 -1.72
N HIS A 265 0.96 1.48 -1.28
CA HIS A 265 0.36 2.50 -2.14
C HIS A 265 1.29 2.87 -3.31
N LEU A 266 2.58 3.06 -3.03
CA LEU A 266 3.59 3.38 -4.04
C LEU A 266 3.90 2.18 -4.94
N THR A 267 3.93 0.97 -4.39
CA THR A 267 4.19 -0.28 -5.15
C THR A 267 3.04 -0.60 -6.11
N ILE A 268 1.78 -0.36 -5.71
CA ILE A 268 0.62 -0.50 -6.61
C ILE A 268 0.72 0.49 -7.78
N LEU A 269 1.12 1.75 -7.52
CA LEU A 269 1.34 2.71 -8.59
C LEU A 269 2.42 2.22 -9.58
N LEU A 270 3.55 1.74 -9.05
CA LEU A 270 4.64 1.19 -9.86
C LEU A 270 4.18 0.01 -10.71
N GLU A 271 3.41 -0.92 -10.13
CA GLU A 271 2.89 -2.07 -10.85
C GLU A 271 1.89 -1.67 -11.94
N ASN A 272 1.02 -0.70 -11.69
CA ASN A 272 0.11 -0.17 -12.69
C ASN A 272 0.88 0.48 -13.85
N MET A 273 1.88 1.31 -13.54
CA MET A 273 2.72 1.94 -14.57
C MET A 273 3.50 0.89 -15.37
N ARG A 274 4.05 -0.14 -14.70
CA ARG A 274 4.72 -1.27 -15.35
C ARG A 274 3.81 -1.97 -16.36
N ARG A 275 2.56 -2.26 -15.98
CA ARG A 275 1.53 -2.88 -16.85
C ARG A 275 1.10 -1.98 -18.00
N GLU A 276 1.12 -0.67 -17.82
CA GLU A 276 0.87 0.31 -18.86
C GLU A 276 2.02 0.41 -19.90
N GLY A 277 3.17 -0.19 -19.61
CA GLY A 277 4.33 -0.22 -20.50
C GLY A 277 5.41 0.81 -20.18
N TYR A 278 5.39 1.40 -18.98
CA TYR A 278 6.44 2.30 -18.52
C TYR A 278 7.69 1.53 -18.09
N GLU A 279 8.84 2.14 -18.36
CA GLU A 279 10.14 1.72 -17.86
C GLU A 279 10.72 2.84 -17.00
N MET A 280 11.13 2.51 -15.77
CA MET A 280 11.60 3.49 -14.80
C MET A 280 12.58 2.85 -13.82
N ALA A 281 13.25 3.67 -13.02
CA ALA A 281 13.99 3.23 -11.87
C ALA A 281 13.46 3.93 -10.61
N VAL A 282 13.51 3.25 -9.47
CA VAL A 282 13.09 3.81 -8.19
C VAL A 282 14.14 3.61 -7.12
N GLY A 283 14.22 4.58 -6.21
CA GLY A 283 15.09 4.52 -5.05
C GLY A 283 14.38 3.93 -3.82
N ARG A 284 15.15 3.75 -2.75
CA ARG A 284 14.64 3.26 -1.46
C ARG A 284 13.54 4.19 -0.91
N PRO A 285 12.45 3.64 -0.37
CA PRO A 285 11.44 4.42 0.35
C PRO A 285 12.05 5.14 1.55
N ARG A 286 11.59 6.37 1.81
CA ARG A 286 11.98 7.19 2.96
C ARG A 286 10.75 7.72 3.66
N VAL A 287 10.81 7.84 4.99
CA VAL A 287 9.72 8.43 5.76
C VAL A 287 9.70 9.95 5.60
N LEU A 288 8.51 10.51 5.61
CA LEU A 288 8.30 11.96 5.64
C LEU A 288 8.28 12.43 7.09
N PHE A 289 9.19 13.33 7.41
CA PHE A 289 9.22 13.99 8.70
C PHE A 289 8.29 15.20 8.70
N LYS A 290 7.74 15.53 9.86
CA LYS A 290 7.02 16.79 10.09
C LYS A 290 7.83 17.65 11.05
N GLU A 291 7.70 18.95 10.91
CA GLU A 291 8.23 19.91 11.87
C GLU A 291 7.04 20.65 12.50
N VAL A 292 6.91 20.52 13.82
CA VAL A 292 5.85 21.15 14.60
C VAL A 292 6.51 21.82 15.79
N ASP A 293 6.30 23.12 15.93
CA ASP A 293 6.88 23.95 17.00
C ASP A 293 8.41 23.86 17.11
N GLY A 294 9.12 23.62 15.99
CA GLY A 294 10.57 23.47 15.93
C GLY A 294 11.07 22.07 16.31
N GLU A 295 10.19 21.14 16.62
CA GLU A 295 10.53 19.72 16.84
C GLU A 295 10.29 18.91 15.58
N ARG A 296 11.26 18.05 15.26
CA ARG A 296 11.15 17.11 14.13
C ARG A 296 10.46 15.83 14.57
N LEU A 297 9.30 15.55 13.96
CA LEU A 297 8.49 14.38 14.23
C LEU A 297 8.61 13.36 13.10
N GLU A 298 8.58 12.08 13.46
CA GLU A 298 8.52 10.94 12.52
C GLU A 298 7.19 10.18 12.65
N PRO A 299 6.72 9.53 11.56
CA PRO A 299 5.51 8.72 11.60
C PRO A 299 5.77 7.42 12.39
N PHE A 300 4.81 7.06 13.25
CA PHE A 300 4.75 5.79 13.96
C PHE A 300 3.64 4.92 13.44
N GLU A 301 3.84 3.61 13.52
CA GLU A 301 2.87 2.61 13.14
C GLU A 301 2.60 1.63 14.28
N MET A 302 1.35 1.17 14.36
CA MET A 302 0.98 0.03 15.21
C MET A 302 1.22 -1.24 14.42
N LEU A 303 2.23 -1.97 14.82
CA LEU A 303 2.61 -3.26 14.27
C LEU A 303 2.00 -4.38 15.11
N SER A 304 1.33 -5.33 14.45
CA SER A 304 0.86 -6.57 15.06
C SER A 304 1.52 -7.75 14.39
N VAL A 305 2.23 -8.55 15.13
CA VAL A 305 2.86 -9.80 14.67
C VAL A 305 2.29 -10.99 15.42
N ASP A 306 2.04 -12.08 14.69
CA ASP A 306 1.58 -13.34 15.24
C ASP A 306 2.60 -14.42 14.86
N VAL A 307 3.31 -14.94 15.84
CA VAL A 307 4.46 -15.84 15.63
C VAL A 307 4.39 -17.06 16.53
N GLU A 308 5.10 -18.10 16.18
CA GLU A 308 5.30 -19.26 17.05
C GLU A 308 6.16 -18.87 18.26
N ASP A 309 5.86 -19.43 19.44
CA ASP A 309 6.55 -19.12 20.70
C ASP A 309 8.07 -19.25 20.60
N GLN A 310 8.56 -20.23 19.83
CA GLN A 310 10.00 -20.44 19.62
C GLN A 310 10.68 -19.28 18.88
N ASN A 311 9.96 -18.50 18.06
CA ASN A 311 10.49 -17.38 17.30
C ASN A 311 10.32 -16.03 18.02
N GLN A 312 9.58 -16.00 19.14
CA GLN A 312 9.26 -14.79 19.89
C GLN A 312 10.50 -13.98 20.27
N GLY A 313 11.51 -14.62 20.85
CA GLY A 313 12.72 -13.94 21.32
C GLY A 313 13.46 -13.22 20.20
N ALA A 314 13.66 -13.88 19.06
CA ALA A 314 14.35 -13.30 17.90
C ALA A 314 13.57 -12.11 17.31
N ILE A 315 12.25 -12.20 17.26
CA ILE A 315 11.39 -11.10 16.78
C ILE A 315 11.42 -9.92 17.74
N MET A 316 11.34 -10.16 19.06
CA MET A 316 11.40 -9.09 20.06
C MET A 316 12.76 -8.36 20.04
N GLU A 317 13.85 -9.10 19.89
CA GLU A 317 15.20 -8.53 19.76
C GLU A 317 15.30 -7.63 18.52
N GLU A 318 14.84 -8.12 17.37
CA GLU A 318 14.90 -7.36 16.11
C GLU A 318 14.01 -6.11 16.14
N LEU A 319 12.78 -6.23 16.67
CA LEU A 319 11.89 -5.07 16.81
C LEU A 319 12.45 -4.04 17.81
N GLY A 320 13.13 -4.48 18.87
CA GLY A 320 13.84 -3.61 19.80
C GLY A 320 14.98 -2.82 19.11
N ARG A 321 15.78 -3.48 18.27
CA ARG A 321 16.82 -2.82 17.44
C ARG A 321 16.22 -1.79 16.50
N ARG A 322 15.05 -2.07 15.95
CA ARG A 322 14.29 -1.19 15.07
C ARG A 322 13.48 -0.12 15.82
N LYS A 323 13.78 0.05 17.12
CA LYS A 323 13.18 1.07 17.99
C LYS A 323 11.67 0.90 18.22
N GLY A 324 11.17 -0.33 18.14
CA GLY A 324 9.80 -0.65 18.49
C GLY A 324 9.57 -0.72 20.00
N ASP A 325 8.45 -0.19 20.50
CA ASP A 325 8.00 -0.31 21.86
C ASP A 325 6.90 -1.36 21.93
N LEU A 326 7.11 -2.40 22.73
CA LEU A 326 6.09 -3.41 22.98
C LEU A 326 4.92 -2.79 23.76
N GLN A 327 3.72 -2.90 23.18
CA GLN A 327 2.48 -2.40 23.77
C GLN A 327 1.68 -3.51 24.45
N ASP A 328 1.64 -4.70 23.84
CA ASP A 328 0.87 -5.83 24.35
C ASP A 328 1.48 -7.15 23.88
N MET A 329 1.27 -8.21 24.69
CA MET A 329 1.70 -9.57 24.38
C MET A 329 0.63 -10.55 24.82
N GLN A 330 0.09 -11.31 23.87
CA GLN A 330 -1.01 -12.23 24.09
C GLN A 330 -0.64 -13.63 23.59
N PRO A 331 -0.26 -14.58 24.47
CA PRO A 331 -0.11 -15.97 24.10
C PRO A 331 -1.49 -16.60 23.86
N ASP A 332 -1.60 -17.46 22.85
CA ASP A 332 -2.85 -18.17 22.51
C ASP A 332 -3.04 -19.48 23.31
N GLY A 333 -2.03 -19.85 24.09
CA GLY A 333 -2.01 -21.13 24.83
C GLY A 333 -1.86 -22.38 23.94
N LYS A 334 -1.58 -22.20 22.65
CA LYS A 334 -1.44 -23.28 21.65
C LYS A 334 -0.11 -23.22 20.87
N GLY A 335 0.87 -22.52 21.43
CA GLY A 335 2.19 -22.40 20.85
C GLY A 335 2.38 -21.20 19.92
N ARG A 336 1.48 -20.23 19.94
CA ARG A 336 1.63 -18.95 19.23
C ARG A 336 1.46 -17.78 20.19
N VAL A 337 2.14 -16.68 19.89
CA VAL A 337 2.06 -15.41 20.61
C VAL A 337 1.80 -14.29 19.64
N ARG A 338 0.90 -13.39 20.02
CA ARG A 338 0.67 -12.11 19.36
C ARG A 338 1.39 -11.02 20.12
N LEU A 339 2.18 -10.25 19.37
CA LEU A 339 2.88 -9.09 19.90
C LEU A 339 2.36 -7.83 19.20
N GLU A 340 2.09 -6.79 19.96
CA GLU A 340 1.71 -5.48 19.44
C GLU A 340 2.78 -4.46 19.80
N TYR A 341 3.28 -3.77 18.79
CA TYR A 341 4.35 -2.78 18.92
C TYR A 341 3.91 -1.43 18.35
N ARG A 342 4.33 -0.35 19.02
CA ARG A 342 4.39 0.98 18.42
C ARG A 342 5.81 1.21 17.92
N ILE A 343 5.99 1.38 16.61
CA ILE A 343 7.30 1.39 15.98
C ILE A 343 7.41 2.57 14.98
N PRO A 344 8.58 3.24 14.86
CA PRO A 344 8.79 4.21 13.80
C PRO A 344 8.61 3.56 12.43
N ALA A 345 7.89 4.20 11.51
CA ALA A 345 7.63 3.65 10.17
C ALA A 345 8.92 3.31 9.42
N ARG A 346 10.01 4.08 9.61
CA ARG A 346 11.33 3.76 9.04
C ARG A 346 11.91 2.44 9.56
N GLY A 347 11.50 1.99 10.73
CA GLY A 347 11.90 0.70 11.30
C GLY A 347 11.25 -0.50 10.60
N LEU A 348 10.15 -0.28 9.88
CA LEU A 348 9.47 -1.33 9.12
C LEU A 348 9.99 -1.48 7.69
N ILE A 349 10.69 -0.48 7.17
CA ILE A 349 11.27 -0.56 5.83
C ILE A 349 12.28 -1.72 5.80
N GLY A 350 12.06 -2.67 4.87
CA GLY A 350 12.88 -3.88 4.71
C GLY A 350 12.69 -4.94 5.81
N PHE A 351 11.75 -4.76 6.74
CA PHE A 351 11.53 -5.73 7.81
C PHE A 351 10.76 -6.98 7.36
N GLN A 352 9.89 -6.87 6.36
CA GLN A 352 9.06 -7.99 5.88
C GLN A 352 9.90 -9.21 5.49
N GLY A 353 10.96 -9.02 4.71
CA GLY A 353 11.85 -10.09 4.26
C GLY A 353 12.61 -10.73 5.42
N GLU A 354 13.08 -9.94 6.39
CA GLU A 354 13.76 -10.43 7.59
C GLU A 354 12.79 -11.16 8.51
N PHE A 355 11.60 -10.63 8.71
CA PHE A 355 10.52 -11.28 9.47
C PHE A 355 10.16 -12.64 8.92
N MET A 356 10.00 -12.77 7.61
CA MET A 356 9.71 -14.05 6.96
C MET A 356 10.86 -15.05 7.16
N THR A 357 12.09 -14.59 7.16
CA THR A 357 13.28 -15.43 7.42
C THR A 357 13.31 -15.89 8.88
N LEU A 358 13.14 -14.98 9.84
CA LEU A 358 13.16 -15.27 11.28
C LEU A 358 12.03 -16.22 11.69
N THR A 359 10.87 -16.12 11.05
CA THR A 359 9.70 -16.96 11.32
C THR A 359 9.60 -18.19 10.41
N ARG A 360 10.58 -18.43 9.53
CA ARG A 360 10.55 -19.50 8.52
C ARG A 360 9.27 -19.52 7.69
N GLY A 361 8.71 -18.33 7.41
CA GLY A 361 7.48 -18.20 6.64
C GLY A 361 6.18 -18.45 7.40
N THR A 362 6.21 -18.80 8.70
CA THR A 362 5.00 -19.12 9.50
C THR A 362 4.39 -17.93 10.20
N GLY A 363 5.14 -16.80 10.28
CA GLY A 363 4.69 -15.58 10.94
C GLY A 363 3.68 -14.79 10.12
N LEU A 364 2.78 -14.10 10.81
CA LEU A 364 1.85 -13.14 10.22
C LEU A 364 2.19 -11.75 10.74
N MET A 365 2.29 -10.79 9.85
CA MET A 365 2.62 -9.41 10.18
C MET A 365 1.63 -8.46 9.52
N SER A 366 1.31 -7.39 10.23
CA SER A 366 0.50 -6.29 9.71
C SER A 366 0.77 -5.03 10.49
N HIS A 367 0.73 -3.91 9.82
CA HIS A 367 0.95 -2.61 10.42
C HIS A 367 -0.03 -1.57 9.89
N VAL A 368 -0.28 -0.54 10.68
CA VAL A 368 -1.18 0.57 10.35
C VAL A 368 -0.61 1.85 10.93
N PHE A 369 -0.67 2.94 10.19
CA PHE A 369 -0.29 4.26 10.68
C PHE A 369 -1.03 4.61 11.98
N ASP A 370 -0.29 5.08 12.97
CA ASP A 370 -0.81 5.50 14.28
C ASP A 370 -0.85 7.02 14.38
N ASP A 371 0.30 7.64 14.56
CA ASP A 371 0.45 9.08 14.75
C ASP A 371 1.89 9.52 14.44
N TYR A 372 2.15 10.81 14.51
CA TYR A 372 3.49 11.38 14.51
C TYR A 372 4.02 11.50 15.93
N GLY A 373 5.27 11.13 16.14
CA GLY A 373 5.95 11.25 17.44
C GLY A 373 7.38 11.79 17.29
N PRO A 374 8.04 12.10 18.42
CA PRO A 374 9.41 12.60 18.40
C PRO A 374 10.37 11.66 17.68
N LEU A 375 11.30 12.23 16.89
CA LEU A 375 12.31 11.48 16.16
C LEU A 375 13.18 10.68 17.14
N ARG A 376 13.25 9.37 16.96
CA ARG A 376 14.14 8.49 17.74
C ARG A 376 15.55 8.54 17.22
N ALA A 377 16.53 8.71 18.10
CA ALA A 377 17.92 8.79 17.74
C ALA A 377 18.45 7.46 17.15
N GLY A 378 19.36 7.57 16.18
CA GLY A 378 20.07 6.48 15.54
C GLY A 378 19.45 6.00 14.23
N GLU A 379 20.26 5.34 13.45
CA GLU A 379 19.86 4.71 12.20
C GLU A 379 19.04 3.45 12.46
N VAL A 380 18.08 3.19 11.61
CA VAL A 380 17.14 2.07 11.75
C VAL A 380 16.83 1.49 10.37
N GLY A 381 16.76 0.15 10.28
CA GLY A 381 16.30 -0.53 9.08
C GLY A 381 17.35 -0.69 7.99
N GLU A 382 18.64 -0.67 8.32
CA GLU A 382 19.69 -1.00 7.37
C GLU A 382 19.76 -2.51 7.12
N ARG A 383 20.03 -2.86 5.86
CA ARG A 383 20.24 -4.25 5.46
C ARG A 383 21.54 -4.76 6.07
N ARG A 384 21.52 -5.96 6.66
CA ARG A 384 22.70 -6.59 7.29
C ARG A 384 23.71 -7.11 6.28
N ASN A 385 23.24 -7.65 5.18
CA ASN A 385 24.05 -8.31 4.18
C ASN A 385 24.39 -7.37 3.03
N GLY A 386 25.64 -7.42 2.55
CA GLY A 386 26.02 -6.77 1.31
C GLY A 386 25.44 -7.45 0.07
N VAL A 387 25.82 -6.97 -1.09
CA VAL A 387 25.36 -7.50 -2.39
C VAL A 387 26.53 -7.97 -3.26
N LEU A 388 26.21 -8.89 -4.18
CA LEU A 388 27.11 -9.30 -5.25
C LEU A 388 26.84 -8.40 -6.47
N ILE A 389 27.86 -7.68 -6.92
CA ILE A 389 27.76 -6.67 -7.99
C ILE A 389 28.50 -7.19 -9.22
N SER A 390 27.86 -7.17 -10.39
CA SER A 390 28.54 -7.52 -11.63
C SER A 390 29.64 -6.53 -11.98
N GLN A 391 30.81 -7.08 -12.31
CA GLN A 391 31.98 -6.31 -12.75
C GLN A 391 31.90 -5.96 -14.25
N ASP A 392 31.30 -6.81 -15.04
CA ASP A 392 31.36 -6.75 -16.51
C ASP A 392 29.96 -6.83 -17.13
N ASP A 393 29.87 -6.34 -18.36
CA ASP A 393 28.70 -6.52 -19.24
C ASP A 393 28.77 -7.90 -19.92
N GLY A 394 27.63 -8.57 -20.12
CA GLY A 394 27.56 -9.84 -20.83
C GLY A 394 26.37 -10.70 -20.45
N GLU A 395 26.47 -11.99 -20.67
CA GLU A 395 25.49 -12.99 -20.26
C GLU A 395 26.03 -13.83 -19.08
N ALA A 396 25.17 -14.10 -18.12
CA ALA A 396 25.53 -14.91 -16.97
C ALA A 396 25.90 -16.34 -17.38
N VAL A 397 27.07 -16.81 -16.97
CA VAL A 397 27.56 -18.15 -17.31
C VAL A 397 27.35 -19.11 -16.15
N ALA A 398 26.78 -20.29 -16.41
CA ALA A 398 26.47 -21.30 -15.40
C ALA A 398 27.69 -21.63 -14.52
N TYR A 399 28.87 -21.76 -15.09
CA TYR A 399 30.11 -22.08 -14.36
C TYR A 399 30.52 -20.95 -13.40
N ALA A 400 30.34 -19.69 -13.80
CA ALA A 400 30.64 -18.55 -12.94
C ALA A 400 29.64 -18.47 -11.78
N LEU A 401 28.34 -18.62 -12.07
CA LEU A 401 27.30 -18.63 -11.04
C LEU A 401 27.46 -19.76 -10.05
N TRP A 402 27.85 -20.95 -10.51
CA TRP A 402 28.14 -22.09 -9.65
C TRP A 402 29.23 -21.79 -8.61
N LYS A 403 30.28 -21.09 -9.00
CA LYS A 403 31.32 -20.65 -8.06
C LYS A 403 30.87 -19.52 -7.13
N LEU A 404 30.02 -18.63 -7.64
CA LEU A 404 29.55 -17.48 -6.89
C LEU A 404 28.48 -17.86 -5.85
N GLN A 405 27.76 -18.97 -6.00
CA GLN A 405 26.78 -19.42 -5.01
C GLN A 405 27.38 -19.78 -3.65
N GLU A 406 28.72 -20.03 -3.57
CA GLU A 406 29.43 -20.14 -2.29
C GLU A 406 29.53 -18.81 -1.53
N ARG A 407 29.39 -17.69 -2.24
CA ARG A 407 29.46 -16.34 -1.69
C ARG A 407 28.11 -15.80 -1.27
N GLY A 408 27.02 -16.36 -1.81
CA GLY A 408 25.69 -15.89 -1.50
C GLY A 408 24.62 -16.45 -2.42
N ARG A 409 23.42 -15.92 -2.33
CA ARG A 409 22.27 -16.36 -3.13
C ARG A 409 22.07 -15.44 -4.32
N MET A 410 21.86 -16.02 -5.49
CA MET A 410 21.70 -15.28 -6.75
C MET A 410 20.27 -14.81 -6.98
N PHE A 411 20.14 -13.71 -7.73
CA PHE A 411 18.90 -13.22 -8.32
C PHE A 411 18.80 -13.57 -9.81
N VAL A 412 19.90 -13.98 -10.43
CA VAL A 412 20.03 -14.18 -11.87
C VAL A 412 20.25 -15.64 -12.22
N SER A 413 19.80 -16.03 -13.41
CA SER A 413 19.96 -17.35 -14.00
C SER A 413 21.03 -17.34 -15.10
N PRO A 414 21.59 -18.51 -15.48
CA PRO A 414 22.44 -18.61 -16.66
C PRO A 414 21.70 -18.09 -17.91
N GLY A 415 22.41 -17.29 -18.75
CA GLY A 415 21.85 -16.66 -19.93
C GLY A 415 21.21 -15.29 -19.72
N ASP A 416 21.01 -14.86 -18.47
CA ASP A 416 20.51 -13.51 -18.18
C ASP A 416 21.54 -12.46 -18.63
N LYS A 417 21.04 -11.36 -19.20
CA LYS A 417 21.86 -10.21 -19.61
C LYS A 417 22.21 -9.37 -18.38
N LEU A 418 23.51 -9.15 -18.24
CA LEU A 418 24.10 -8.42 -17.11
C LEU A 418 24.85 -7.20 -17.63
N TYR A 419 25.06 -6.24 -16.73
CA TYR A 419 25.90 -5.07 -16.98
C TYR A 419 26.68 -4.67 -15.71
N GLU A 420 27.77 -3.92 -15.88
CA GLU A 420 28.57 -3.41 -14.76
C GLU A 420 27.72 -2.61 -13.78
N GLY A 421 27.80 -2.93 -12.49
CA GLY A 421 27.02 -2.29 -11.43
C GLY A 421 25.62 -2.89 -11.19
N MET A 422 25.20 -3.89 -11.96
CA MET A 422 24.00 -4.66 -11.70
C MET A 422 24.19 -5.55 -10.45
N ILE A 423 23.22 -5.58 -9.57
CA ILE A 423 23.20 -6.45 -8.38
C ILE A 423 22.64 -7.81 -8.79
N ILE A 424 23.46 -8.84 -8.68
CA ILE A 424 23.15 -10.18 -9.15
C ILE A 424 22.83 -11.19 -8.02
N GLY A 425 22.99 -10.74 -6.76
CA GLY A 425 22.70 -11.60 -5.61
C GLY A 425 22.98 -10.92 -4.27
N ILE A 426 22.64 -11.65 -3.20
CA ILE A 426 22.90 -11.26 -1.81
C ILE A 426 24.24 -11.86 -1.38
N ASN A 427 25.16 -11.05 -0.83
CA ASN A 427 26.38 -11.56 -0.23
C ASN A 427 26.07 -12.22 1.13
N SER A 428 26.73 -13.31 1.47
CA SER A 428 26.66 -13.93 2.79
C SER A 428 27.32 -13.11 3.90
N ARG A 429 28.13 -12.09 3.52
CA ARG A 429 28.80 -11.14 4.42
C ARG A 429 28.13 -9.76 4.37
N ASP A 430 28.49 -8.90 5.27
CA ASP A 430 27.95 -7.54 5.42
C ASP A 430 28.46 -6.53 4.37
N ASN A 431 29.55 -6.84 3.66
CA ASN A 431 30.14 -5.97 2.65
C ASN A 431 29.69 -6.30 1.23
N ASP A 432 29.62 -5.28 0.39
CA ASP A 432 29.42 -5.45 -1.05
C ASP A 432 30.66 -6.09 -1.71
N LEU A 433 30.42 -6.98 -2.65
CA LEU A 433 31.44 -7.70 -3.36
C LEU A 433 31.25 -7.59 -4.87
N VAL A 434 32.26 -7.02 -5.56
CA VAL A 434 32.30 -6.99 -7.02
C VAL A 434 32.79 -8.33 -7.52
N VAL A 435 32.04 -8.96 -8.44
CA VAL A 435 32.26 -10.32 -8.93
C VAL A 435 32.12 -10.38 -10.45
N ASN A 436 32.74 -11.39 -11.05
CA ASN A 436 32.64 -11.60 -12.51
C ASN A 436 31.72 -12.79 -12.82
N PRO A 437 30.43 -12.57 -13.18
CA PRO A 437 29.47 -13.61 -13.50
C PRO A 437 29.50 -14.08 -14.95
N VAL A 438 30.29 -13.43 -15.82
CA VAL A 438 30.36 -13.73 -17.26
C VAL A 438 31.61 -14.54 -17.64
N ARG A 439 32.42 -14.90 -16.64
CA ARG A 439 33.69 -15.61 -16.87
C ARG A 439 33.48 -17.08 -17.23
N GLU A 440 33.81 -17.45 -18.44
CA GLU A 440 33.82 -18.83 -18.91
C GLU A 440 34.93 -19.70 -18.28
N LYS A 441 34.73 -21.00 -18.29
CA LYS A 441 35.75 -22.00 -17.92
C LYS A 441 36.89 -21.92 -18.94
N LYS A 442 38.10 -21.55 -18.52
CA LYS A 442 39.28 -21.65 -19.41
C LYS A 442 39.52 -23.14 -19.70
N LEU A 443 39.41 -23.53 -20.97
CA LEU A 443 39.77 -24.85 -21.48
C LEU A 443 41.31 -24.99 -21.39
N THR A 444 41.81 -25.58 -20.33
CA THR A 444 43.25 -25.69 -20.08
C THR A 444 43.86 -27.03 -20.44
N ASN A 445 43.09 -28.09 -20.80
CA ASN A 445 43.66 -29.38 -21.27
C ASN A 445 42.66 -30.21 -22.05
N VAL A 446 43.06 -30.66 -23.22
CA VAL A 446 42.34 -31.58 -24.13
C VAL A 446 42.07 -32.95 -23.48
N ARG A 447 42.85 -33.37 -22.47
CA ARG A 447 42.68 -34.65 -21.77
C ARG A 447 41.61 -34.66 -20.67
N ALA A 448 41.07 -33.51 -20.26
CA ALA A 448 40.02 -33.40 -19.24
C ALA A 448 38.61 -33.15 -19.80
N SER A 449 38.45 -33.17 -21.12
CA SER A 449 37.15 -32.92 -21.78
C SER A 449 36.09 -34.03 -21.58
N GLY A 450 36.47 -35.16 -20.95
CA GLY A 450 35.56 -36.27 -20.68
C GLY A 450 34.95 -36.34 -19.27
N LYS A 451 35.28 -35.36 -18.40
CA LYS A 451 34.59 -35.20 -17.09
C LYS A 451 33.85 -33.89 -17.11
N ASP A 452 32.67 -33.86 -17.66
CA ASP A 452 31.70 -32.82 -17.37
C ASP A 452 31.33 -32.93 -15.89
N GLU A 453 31.90 -32.04 -15.06
CA GLU A 453 31.46 -31.89 -13.69
C GLU A 453 30.01 -31.41 -13.75
N HIS A 454 29.11 -32.17 -13.15
CA HIS A 454 27.70 -31.79 -13.02
C HIS A 454 27.65 -30.48 -12.25
N ILE A 455 27.10 -29.43 -12.89
CA ILE A 455 26.94 -28.11 -12.29
C ILE A 455 25.56 -28.05 -11.64
N ASP A 456 25.53 -28.19 -10.31
CA ASP A 456 24.31 -27.97 -9.53
C ASP A 456 24.18 -26.49 -9.14
N LEU A 457 23.18 -25.84 -9.69
CA LEU A 457 22.85 -24.47 -9.36
C LEU A 457 21.65 -24.41 -8.41
N VAL A 458 21.80 -23.69 -7.32
CA VAL A 458 20.69 -23.36 -6.43
C VAL A 458 19.74 -22.42 -7.18
N THR A 459 18.44 -22.69 -7.10
CA THR A 459 17.41 -21.85 -7.72
C THR A 459 17.56 -20.40 -7.27
N PRO A 460 17.65 -19.44 -8.20
CA PRO A 460 17.74 -18.03 -7.88
C PRO A 460 16.50 -17.54 -7.12
N ILE A 461 16.69 -16.50 -6.32
CA ILE A 461 15.58 -15.81 -5.67
C ILE A 461 14.84 -14.99 -6.73
N ALA A 462 13.57 -15.30 -6.96
CA ALA A 462 12.72 -14.50 -7.82
C ALA A 462 12.40 -13.16 -7.14
N LEU A 463 12.74 -12.05 -7.80
CA LEU A 463 12.43 -10.72 -7.34
C LEU A 463 10.98 -10.37 -7.69
N THR A 464 10.16 -10.08 -6.67
CA THR A 464 8.90 -9.37 -6.85
C THR A 464 9.15 -7.87 -6.71
N LEU A 465 8.22 -7.04 -7.16
CA LEU A 465 8.36 -5.58 -7.04
C LEU A 465 8.48 -5.15 -5.58
N GLU A 466 7.63 -5.70 -4.72
CA GLU A 466 7.62 -5.45 -3.28
C GLU A 466 8.97 -5.84 -2.65
N SER A 467 9.42 -7.08 -2.88
CA SER A 467 10.69 -7.56 -2.31
C SER A 467 11.89 -6.78 -2.83
N ALA A 468 11.87 -6.31 -4.06
CA ALA A 468 12.94 -5.51 -4.65
C ALA A 468 13.04 -4.11 -4.02
N VAL A 469 11.89 -3.45 -3.84
CA VAL A 469 11.82 -2.11 -3.23
C VAL A 469 12.23 -2.14 -1.75
N GLU A 470 11.80 -3.16 -1.00
CA GLU A 470 12.20 -3.35 0.38
C GLU A 470 13.70 -3.70 0.55
N PHE A 471 14.26 -4.41 -0.43
CA PHE A 471 15.62 -4.92 -0.34
C PHE A 471 16.69 -3.87 -0.51
N ILE A 472 16.49 -2.87 -1.37
CA ILE A 472 17.53 -1.92 -1.79
C ILE A 472 18.02 -1.02 -0.65
N ALA A 473 19.30 -0.70 -0.68
CA ALA A 473 19.95 0.32 0.16
C ALA A 473 19.85 1.73 -0.49
N ASP A 474 20.29 2.76 0.21
CA ASP A 474 20.19 4.16 -0.23
C ASP A 474 21.00 4.48 -1.49
N ASP A 475 22.07 3.72 -1.75
CA ASP A 475 22.92 3.83 -2.93
C ASP A 475 22.49 2.89 -4.08
N GLU A 476 21.32 2.26 -3.97
CA GLU A 476 20.80 1.28 -4.90
C GLU A 476 19.50 1.74 -5.53
N LEU A 477 19.15 1.13 -6.68
CA LEU A 477 17.94 1.41 -7.43
C LEU A 477 17.30 0.09 -7.88
N VAL A 478 15.97 0.07 -7.93
CA VAL A 478 15.21 -0.95 -8.64
C VAL A 478 14.93 -0.46 -10.05
N GLU A 479 15.37 -1.21 -11.04
CA GLU A 479 15.02 -1.03 -12.44
C GLU A 479 13.73 -1.82 -12.71
N ILE A 480 12.68 -1.13 -13.14
CA ILE A 480 11.35 -1.66 -13.36
C ILE A 480 11.00 -1.50 -14.83
N THR A 481 10.74 -2.63 -15.49
CA THR A 481 10.30 -2.68 -16.89
C THR A 481 9.05 -3.54 -17.00
N PRO A 482 8.32 -3.52 -18.12
CA PRO A 482 7.17 -4.40 -18.33
C PRO A 482 7.48 -5.90 -18.16
N GLN A 483 8.72 -6.31 -18.43
CA GLN A 483 9.13 -7.72 -18.45
C GLN A 483 10.02 -8.11 -17.28
N SER A 484 10.83 -7.17 -16.73
CA SER A 484 11.89 -7.49 -15.79
C SER A 484 11.90 -6.54 -14.59
N ILE A 485 12.35 -7.07 -13.46
CA ILE A 485 12.71 -6.31 -12.25
C ILE A 485 14.17 -6.64 -11.98
N ARG A 486 15.03 -5.62 -11.96
CA ARG A 486 16.47 -5.74 -11.74
C ARG A 486 16.93 -4.78 -10.67
N LEU A 487 17.98 -5.14 -9.95
CA LEU A 487 18.59 -4.29 -8.94
C LEU A 487 19.94 -3.79 -9.47
N ARG A 488 20.26 -2.54 -9.15
CA ARG A 488 21.55 -1.98 -9.54
C ARG A 488 22.06 -0.95 -8.54
N LYS A 489 23.35 -0.72 -8.55
CA LYS A 489 23.92 0.44 -7.86
C LYS A 489 23.53 1.74 -8.59
N ARG A 490 23.43 2.85 -7.83
CA ARG A 490 23.20 4.19 -8.39
C ARG A 490 24.31 4.56 -9.34
N TYR A 491 25.56 4.40 -8.90
CA TYR A 491 26.75 4.56 -9.73
C TYR A 491 27.19 3.20 -10.26
N LEU A 492 27.14 3.02 -11.57
CA LEU A 492 27.42 1.73 -12.18
C LEU A 492 28.89 1.36 -12.10
N LYS A 493 29.79 2.33 -12.31
CA LYS A 493 31.22 2.10 -12.32
C LYS A 493 31.83 2.03 -10.93
N GLU A 494 32.73 1.08 -10.72
CA GLU A 494 33.35 0.88 -9.41
C GLU A 494 34.12 2.11 -8.90
N HIS A 495 34.81 2.83 -9.79
CA HIS A 495 35.55 4.03 -9.40
C HIS A 495 34.63 5.18 -8.97
N GLU A 496 33.43 5.31 -9.58
CA GLU A 496 32.42 6.29 -9.18
C GLU A 496 31.86 5.97 -7.80
N ARG A 497 31.56 4.69 -7.52
CA ARG A 497 31.12 4.25 -6.19
C ARG A 497 32.16 4.57 -5.10
N LYS A 498 33.44 4.24 -5.37
CA LYS A 498 34.54 4.56 -4.44
C LYS A 498 34.73 6.05 -4.22
N ARG A 499 34.47 6.87 -5.23
CA ARG A 499 34.52 8.33 -5.10
C ARG A 499 33.38 8.84 -4.23
N ALA A 500 32.17 8.42 -4.51
CA ALA A 500 30.97 8.81 -3.74
C ALA A 500 31.09 8.43 -2.24
N GLN A 501 31.65 7.26 -1.92
CA GLN A 501 31.91 6.83 -0.54
C GLN A 501 32.95 7.67 0.22
N ARG A 502 33.80 8.42 -0.48
CA ARG A 502 34.81 9.31 0.16
C ARG A 502 34.26 10.73 0.39
N GLU A 503 33.21 11.09 -0.33
CA GLU A 503 32.54 12.39 -0.25
C GLU A 503 31.42 12.43 0.79
N THR A 504 31.01 11.22 1.27
CA THR A 504 30.04 11.02 2.38
C THR A 504 30.76 10.86 3.71
#